data_5131303d742f3f46b8201fc4b4206d6a
#
_entry.id   5131303d742f3f46b8201fc4b4206d6a
#
_cell.length_a   1.000
_cell.length_b   1.000
_cell.length_c   1.000
_cell.angle_alpha   90.00
_cell.angle_beta   90.00
_cell.angle_gamma   90.00
#
_symmetry.space_group_name_H-M   'P 1'
#
loop_
_entity.id
_entity.type
_entity.pdbx_description
1 polymer ?
#
loop_
_entity_poly.entity_id
_entity_poly.type
_entity_poly.pdbx_seq_one_letter_code
_entity_poly.pdbx_strand_id
1 'polypeptide(L)' 'MELNEKIELNKQIRSYKGDNSFVLSLQKQLKTNKYLTKVEYNGRELKILSDKQYQAAISSLS' A
#
# COMPACT_ATOMS: atom_id res chain seq x y z
N MET A 1 -10.87 5.74 4.70
CA MET A 1 -10.55 5.31 3.30
C MET A 1 -11.17 3.95 3.05
N GLU A 2 -11.83 3.80 1.93
CA GLU A 2 -12.50 2.54 1.59
C GLU A 2 -11.52 1.48 1.12
N LEU A 3 -11.90 0.22 1.26
CA LEU A 3 -11.05 -0.90 0.91
C LEU A 3 -10.66 -0.89 -0.57
N ASN A 4 -11.60 -0.54 -1.46
CA ASN A 4 -11.31 -0.45 -2.90
C ASN A 4 -10.20 0.56 -3.19
N GLU A 5 -10.20 1.69 -2.50
CA GLU A 5 -9.16 2.70 -2.66
C GLU A 5 -7.81 2.18 -2.18
N LYS A 6 -7.80 1.45 -1.06
CA LYS A 6 -6.57 0.84 -0.53
C LYS A 6 -5.99 -0.17 -1.51
N ILE A 7 -6.84 -0.97 -2.14
CA ILE A 7 -6.41 -1.97 -3.12
C ILE A 7 -5.78 -1.29 -4.33
N GLU A 8 -6.40 -0.23 -4.84
CA GLU A 8 -5.85 0.53 -5.97
C GLU A 8 -4.51 1.16 -5.61
N LEU A 9 -4.41 1.75 -4.42
CA LEU A 9 -3.17 2.34 -3.96
C LEU A 9 -2.08 1.29 -3.77
N ASN A 10 -2.43 0.11 -3.28
CA ASN A 10 -1.47 -1.00 -3.18
C ASN A 10 -0.91 -1.37 -4.54
N LYS A 11 -1.75 -1.42 -5.56
CA LYS A 11 -1.29 -1.70 -6.93
C LYS A 11 -0.33 -0.62 -7.43
N GLN A 12 -0.68 0.65 -7.21
CA GLN A 12 0.16 1.76 -7.61
C GLN A 12 1.51 1.73 -6.89
N ILE A 13 1.49 1.47 -5.59
CA ILE A 13 2.72 1.39 -4.79
C ILE A 13 3.60 0.24 -5.30
N ARG A 14 3.01 -0.93 -5.52
CA ARG A 14 3.77 -2.11 -5.97
C ARG A 14 4.37 -1.94 -7.36
N SER A 15 3.71 -1.22 -8.23
CA SER A 15 4.19 -0.99 -9.59
C SER A 15 5.04 0.26 -9.73
N TYR A 16 5.21 1.02 -8.65
CA TYR A 16 6.00 2.26 -8.67
C TYR A 16 7.46 1.95 -9.02
N LYS A 17 8.00 2.72 -9.95
CA LYS A 17 9.39 2.54 -10.43
C LYS A 17 10.23 3.81 -10.28
N GLY A 18 9.71 4.81 -9.58
CA GLY A 18 10.45 6.04 -9.32
C GLY A 18 11.45 5.90 -8.18
N ASP A 19 11.97 7.01 -7.73
CA ASP A 19 13.01 7.07 -6.71
C ASP A 19 12.55 7.68 -5.38
N ASN A 20 11.25 7.87 -5.20
CA ASN A 20 10.71 8.40 -3.95
C ASN A 20 10.92 7.38 -2.83
N SER A 21 11.79 7.71 -1.87
CA SER A 21 12.18 6.79 -0.80
C SER A 21 10.99 6.38 0.07
N PHE A 22 10.00 7.27 0.27
CA PHE A 22 8.81 6.93 1.05
C PHE A 22 7.99 5.85 0.36
N VAL A 23 7.74 5.99 -0.94
CA VAL A 23 6.97 5.00 -1.69
C VAL A 23 7.73 3.67 -1.77
N LEU A 24 9.05 3.73 -1.97
CA LEU A 24 9.87 2.51 -1.98
C LEU A 24 9.83 1.80 -0.63
N SER A 25 9.81 2.55 0.46
CA SER A 25 9.65 1.99 1.80
C SER A 25 8.32 1.26 1.95
N LEU A 26 7.22 1.84 1.43
CA LEU A 26 5.92 1.19 1.47
C LEU A 26 5.89 -0.08 0.63
N GLN A 27 6.53 -0.07 -0.54
CA GLN A 27 6.69 -1.28 -1.35
C GLN A 27 7.33 -2.41 -0.55
N LYS A 28 8.41 -2.09 0.14
CA LYS A 28 9.12 -3.06 0.95
C LYS A 28 8.24 -3.61 2.07
N GLN A 29 7.49 -2.74 2.74
CA GLN A 29 6.59 -3.16 3.79
C GLN A 29 5.50 -4.10 3.27
N LEU A 30 4.91 -3.79 2.13
CA LEU A 30 3.88 -4.65 1.54
C LEU A 30 4.42 -6.02 1.17
N LYS A 31 5.70 -6.12 0.82
CA LYS A 31 6.31 -7.40 0.45
C LYS A 31 6.77 -8.22 1.65
N THR A 32 7.35 -7.57 2.66
CA THR A 32 8.12 -8.28 3.70
C THR A 32 7.55 -8.15 5.10
N ASN A 33 6.77 -7.13 5.40
CA ASN A 33 6.27 -6.93 6.77
C ASN A 33 5.09 -7.86 7.05
N LYS A 34 5.32 -8.86 7.90
CA LYS A 34 4.29 -9.83 8.29
C LYS A 34 3.35 -9.30 9.38
N TYR A 35 3.62 -8.14 9.92
CA TYR A 35 2.80 -7.55 10.98
C TYR A 35 1.75 -6.58 10.46
N LEU A 36 1.70 -6.36 9.15
CA LEU A 36 0.67 -5.52 8.55
C LEU A 36 -0.71 -6.15 8.73
N THR A 37 -1.73 -5.31 8.91
CA THR A 37 -3.10 -5.76 8.97
C THR A 37 -3.46 -6.46 7.65
N LYS A 38 -4.17 -7.58 7.75
CA LYS A 38 -4.65 -8.32 6.59
C LYS A 38 -6.15 -8.24 6.53
N VAL A 39 -6.68 -8.09 5.33
CA VAL A 39 -8.12 -8.11 5.07
C VAL A 39 -8.42 -9.15 4.02
N GLU A 40 -9.61 -9.74 4.08
CA GLU A 40 -10.05 -10.70 3.08
C GLU A 40 -10.79 -9.97 1.96
N TYR A 41 -10.38 -10.23 0.73
CA TYR A 41 -11.00 -9.66 -0.46
C TYR A 41 -11.02 -10.70 -1.58
N ASN A 42 -12.22 -11.05 -2.06
CA ASN A 42 -12.42 -12.06 -3.10
C ASN A 42 -11.72 -13.39 -2.78
N GLY A 43 -11.81 -13.81 -1.51
CA GLY A 43 -11.21 -15.07 -1.06
C GLY A 43 -9.71 -15.05 -0.89
N ARG A 44 -9.09 -13.88 -0.95
CA ARG A 44 -7.64 -13.71 -0.77
C ARG A 44 -7.35 -12.79 0.40
N GLU A 45 -6.28 -13.06 1.12
CA GLU A 45 -5.78 -12.17 2.14
C GLU A 45 -4.91 -11.10 1.49
N LEU A 46 -5.22 -9.83 1.79
CA LEU A 46 -4.44 -8.70 1.31
C LEU A 46 -3.86 -7.96 2.52
N LYS A 47 -2.60 -7.58 2.42
CA LYS A 47 -1.97 -6.71 3.41
C LYS A 47 -2.36 -5.28 3.12
N ILE A 48 -2.71 -4.53 4.17
CA ILE A 48 -3.04 -3.12 4.04
C ILE A 48 -2.18 -2.28 4.98
N LEU A 49 -1.96 -1.05 4.57
CA LEU A 49 -1.24 -0.05 5.36
C LEU A 49 -2.26 0.77 6.16
N SER A 50 -1.77 1.66 7.02
CA SER A 50 -2.65 2.59 7.74
C SER A 50 -3.16 3.67 6.78
N ASP A 51 -4.30 4.27 7.14
CA ASP A 51 -4.86 5.38 6.36
C ASP A 51 -3.86 6.53 6.22
N LYS A 52 -3.11 6.79 7.28
CA LYS A 52 -2.09 7.82 7.30
C LYS A 52 -1.01 7.57 6.25
N GLN A 53 -0.58 6.32 6.13
CA GLN A 53 0.42 5.93 5.14
C GLN A 53 -0.12 6.08 3.71
N TYR A 54 -1.38 5.71 3.48
CA TYR A 54 -2.01 5.87 2.17
C TYR A 54 -2.15 7.35 1.80
N GLN A 55 -2.53 8.19 2.74
CA GLN A 55 -2.66 9.63 2.49
C GLN A 55 -1.32 10.23 2.09
N ALA A 56 -0.25 9.86 2.80
CA ALA A 56 1.08 10.32 2.46
C ALA A 56 1.54 9.77 1.11
N ALA A 57 1.18 8.54 0.78
CA ALA A 57 1.50 7.95 -0.52
C ALA A 57 0.79 8.68 -1.66
N ILE A 58 -0.46 9.06 -1.48
CA ILE A 58 -1.19 9.84 -2.48
C ILE A 58 -0.45 11.15 -2.77
N SER A 59 -0.02 11.85 -1.73
CA SER A 59 0.76 13.08 -1.88
C SER A 59 2.08 12.83 -2.61
N SER A 60 2.72 11.70 -2.36
CA SER A 60 4.00 11.36 -2.99
C SER A 60 3.84 10.90 -4.44
N LEU A 61 2.69 10.34 -4.79
CA LEU A 61 2.40 9.86 -6.14
C LEU A 61 1.84 10.95 -7.06
N SER A 62 1.38 12.04 -6.49
CA SER A 62 0.76 13.14 -7.25
C SER A 62 1.77 13.97 -8.02
#